data_1a93cea47f1bd3ca67e22054854a0058
#
_entry.id   1a93cea47f1bd3ca67e22054854a0058
#
_cell.length_a   1.000
_cell.length_b   1.000
_cell.length_c   1.000
_cell.angle_alpha   90.00
_cell.angle_beta   90.00
_cell.angle_gamma   90.00
#
_symmetry.space_group_name_H-M   'P 1'
#
loop_
_entity.id
_entity.type
_entity.pdbx_description
1 polymer ?
#
loop_
_entity_poly.entity_id
_entity_poly.type
_entity_poly.pdbx_seq_one_letter_code
_entity_poly.pdbx_strand_id
1 'polypeptide(L)'
;MPSHVRALMGALVVMMVTACQARSVPLIPTERPTATPTLTATASPTPNVNATQTPRPRPTQDPNLPTPTPLLGASRTPSTVFVTPTRSLNPNAPRIEFFTSDPLRVEPGKTVTLFWSARNTNQAVIYRLDEQGRRTEVFNVSADGSLPIATRQSERGELRFVLAVGANEAYSETLLVIPLQCPTTWFFSPAPSDCATTAPIETTLIDQTFERGRMIYVQERNVIYVLFNDGQSPAWLSFENRYNPQIHAERDPNAPPDFIQPIRELGYLWRTTDTVRTRLGLGLADAITFVGFFQTSPARNQQQNIYISGADGKVINAVAGGSAWFVIGF
;
A
#
# COMPACT_ATOMS: atom_id res chain seq x y z
N MET A 1 1.45 62.45 -36.02
CA MET A 1 0.81 63.73 -35.56
C MET A 1 -0.49 63.36 -34.89
N PRO A 2 -0.87 64.03 -33.84
CA PRO A 2 -0.36 64.05 -32.46
C PRO A 2 -1.46 63.50 -31.52
N SER A 3 -1.50 63.32 -30.29
CA SER A 3 -1.02 64.11 -29.15
C SER A 3 -1.48 63.38 -27.87
N HIS A 4 -0.62 63.42 -26.92
CA HIS A 4 -0.79 63.49 -25.48
C HIS A 4 -2.19 63.53 -24.87
N VAL A 5 -2.43 62.73 -23.81
CA VAL A 5 -2.92 63.20 -22.52
C VAL A 5 -2.34 62.34 -21.39
N ARG A 6 -1.59 63.00 -20.49
CA ARG A 6 -1.15 62.53 -19.17
C ARG A 6 -2.35 62.73 -18.20
N ALA A 7 -2.61 61.75 -17.35
CA ALA A 7 -3.33 62.04 -16.12
C ALA A 7 -2.63 61.27 -14.96
N LEU A 8 -2.03 62.09 -14.09
CA LEU A 8 -1.60 61.79 -12.72
C LEU A 8 -2.84 61.54 -11.85
N MET A 9 -2.79 60.51 -11.01
CA MET A 9 -3.52 60.43 -9.73
C MET A 9 -2.83 59.35 -8.94
N GLY A 10 -2.05 59.55 -7.91
CA GLY A 10 -2.48 60.09 -6.64
C GLY A 10 -2.39 58.91 -5.65
N ALA A 11 -1.15 58.72 -5.06
CA ALA A 11 -0.89 57.74 -4.01
C ALA A 11 -1.67 58.11 -2.74
N LEU A 12 -2.48 57.22 -2.21
CA LEU A 12 -2.96 57.28 -0.84
C LEU A 12 -2.45 56.04 -0.08
N VAL A 13 -1.30 56.22 0.62
CA VAL A 13 -0.77 55.27 1.59
C VAL A 13 -1.56 55.40 2.87
N VAL A 14 -2.44 54.43 3.17
CA VAL A 14 -3.02 54.26 4.48
C VAL A 14 -2.15 53.30 5.28
N MET A 15 -1.38 53.89 6.19
CA MET A 15 -0.65 53.17 7.24
C MET A 15 -1.67 52.68 8.28
N MET A 16 -2.00 51.36 8.27
CA MET A 16 -2.66 50.73 9.41
C MET A 16 -1.57 50.21 10.37
N VAL A 17 -1.45 50.95 11.48
CA VAL A 17 -0.69 50.49 12.66
C VAL A 17 -1.59 49.49 13.41
N THR A 18 -1.32 48.20 13.26
CA THR A 18 -1.96 47.17 14.09
C THR A 18 -1.11 46.93 15.33
N ALA A 19 -1.61 47.35 16.47
CA ALA A 19 -1.02 47.11 17.79
C ALA A 19 -1.02 45.61 18.10
N CYS A 20 0.15 45.06 18.34
CA CYS A 20 0.31 43.72 18.96
C CYS A 20 -0.20 43.75 20.41
N GLN A 21 -1.37 43.17 20.67
CA GLN A 21 -1.77 42.80 22.03
C GLN A 21 -1.09 41.45 22.34
N ALA A 22 -0.16 41.47 23.27
CA ALA A 22 0.41 40.29 23.89
C ALA A 22 -0.70 39.57 24.70
N ARG A 23 -1.18 38.45 24.24
CA ARG A 23 -2.02 37.53 25.03
C ARG A 23 -1.11 36.78 26.01
N SER A 24 -1.32 37.04 27.29
CA SER A 24 -0.76 36.24 28.38
C SER A 24 -1.34 34.82 28.30
N VAL A 25 -0.46 33.83 28.08
CA VAL A 25 -0.79 32.41 28.15
C VAL A 25 -0.87 32.04 29.63
N PRO A 26 -1.98 31.44 30.12
CA PRO A 26 -2.02 30.94 31.48
C PRO A 26 -1.05 29.76 31.64
N LEU A 27 -0.21 29.83 32.68
CA LEU A 27 0.68 28.75 33.10
C LEU A 27 -0.17 27.54 33.52
N ILE A 28 -0.07 26.45 32.81
CA ILE A 28 -0.61 25.15 33.17
C ILE A 28 0.24 24.62 34.31
N PRO A 29 -0.35 24.20 35.44
CA PRO A 29 0.41 23.60 36.54
C PRO A 29 1.07 22.30 36.06
N THR A 30 2.39 22.20 36.22
CA THR A 30 3.14 20.98 35.97
C THR A 30 2.73 19.92 36.97
N GLU A 31 2.02 18.91 36.54
CA GLU A 31 1.73 17.76 37.37
C GLU A 31 3.03 17.04 37.74
N ARG A 32 3.18 16.82 39.04
CA ARG A 32 4.30 16.08 39.64
C ARG A 32 4.27 14.65 39.14
N PRO A 33 5.40 14.07 38.63
CA PRO A 33 5.43 12.70 38.18
C PRO A 33 5.06 11.75 39.32
N THR A 34 3.97 11.02 39.13
CA THR A 34 3.57 9.91 40.00
C THR A 34 4.56 8.77 39.76
N ALA A 35 5.16 8.27 40.85
CA ALA A 35 6.08 7.16 40.82
C ALA A 35 5.39 5.93 40.19
N THR A 36 5.91 5.45 39.08
CA THR A 36 5.51 4.21 38.44
C THR A 36 5.90 3.04 39.30
N PRO A 37 5.01 2.12 39.67
CA PRO A 37 5.39 0.92 40.41
C PRO A 37 6.35 0.08 39.55
N THR A 38 7.53 -0.18 40.09
CA THR A 38 8.51 -1.11 39.56
C THR A 38 7.91 -2.52 39.60
N LEU A 39 7.65 -3.11 38.45
CA LEU A 39 7.26 -4.51 38.33
C LEU A 39 8.46 -5.37 38.79
N THR A 40 8.33 -6.01 39.92
CA THR A 40 9.28 -7.01 40.43
C THR A 40 9.24 -8.19 39.42
N ALA A 41 10.38 -8.49 38.79
CA ALA A 41 10.52 -9.64 37.92
C ALA A 41 10.32 -10.92 38.73
N THR A 42 9.22 -11.61 38.52
CA THR A 42 8.99 -12.97 39.03
C THR A 42 9.93 -13.90 38.30
N ALA A 43 10.82 -14.57 39.01
CA ALA A 43 11.73 -15.56 38.45
C ALA A 43 10.92 -16.69 37.80
N SER A 44 11.04 -16.87 36.49
CA SER A 44 10.50 -18.01 35.76
C SER A 44 11.24 -19.26 36.22
N PRO A 45 10.57 -20.37 36.54
CA PRO A 45 11.26 -21.61 36.90
C PRO A 45 12.03 -22.13 35.67
N THR A 46 13.32 -22.34 35.87
CA THR A 46 14.21 -22.95 34.88
C THR A 46 13.70 -24.38 34.58
N PRO A 47 13.46 -24.77 33.33
CA PRO A 47 13.06 -26.13 33.02
C PRO A 47 14.19 -27.11 33.40
N ASN A 48 13.85 -28.15 34.16
CA ASN A 48 14.78 -29.18 34.56
C ASN A 48 15.06 -30.11 33.35
N VAL A 49 16.18 -29.93 32.71
CA VAL A 49 16.60 -30.68 31.48
C VAL A 49 16.95 -32.16 31.73
N ASN A 50 16.89 -32.64 32.97
CA ASN A 50 17.23 -34.00 33.34
C ASN A 50 16.03 -34.91 33.64
N ALA A 51 14.79 -34.49 33.34
CA ALA A 51 13.65 -35.37 33.46
C ALA A 51 13.59 -36.35 32.29
N THR A 52 14.11 -37.54 32.46
CA THR A 52 13.92 -38.64 31.52
C THR A 52 12.45 -38.97 31.47
N GLN A 53 11.80 -38.71 30.35
CA GLN A 53 10.41 -39.08 30.14
C GLN A 53 10.30 -40.60 30.04
N THR A 54 9.69 -41.22 31.02
CA THR A 54 9.32 -42.65 30.96
C THR A 54 8.35 -42.81 29.79
N PRO A 55 8.64 -43.70 28.81
CA PRO A 55 7.73 -43.93 27.68
C PRO A 55 6.37 -44.45 28.20
N ARG A 56 5.34 -43.71 27.92
CA ARG A 56 3.95 -44.11 28.22
C ARG A 56 3.64 -45.35 27.40
N PRO A 57 3.11 -46.44 28.00
CA PRO A 57 2.76 -47.64 27.25
C PRO A 57 1.74 -47.31 26.17
N ARG A 58 2.05 -47.70 24.95
CA ARG A 58 1.18 -47.55 23.78
C ARG A 58 -0.08 -48.43 24.04
N PRO A 59 -1.31 -47.88 23.93
CA PRO A 59 -2.51 -48.69 24.04
C PRO A 59 -2.48 -49.75 22.94
N THR A 60 -2.63 -51.01 23.34
CA THR A 60 -2.75 -52.17 22.45
C THR A 60 -4.10 -52.03 21.76
N GLN A 61 -4.15 -51.97 20.46
CA GLN A 61 -5.38 -51.94 19.70
C GLN A 61 -6.06 -53.32 19.83
N ASP A 62 -7.34 -53.32 20.20
CA ASP A 62 -8.19 -54.47 20.18
C ASP A 62 -8.42 -54.92 18.72
N PRO A 63 -8.05 -56.14 18.30
CA PRO A 63 -8.19 -56.61 16.92
C PRO A 63 -9.63 -56.69 16.42
N ASN A 64 -10.63 -56.52 17.31
CA ASN A 64 -12.05 -56.59 16.97
C ASN A 64 -12.75 -55.22 16.87
N LEU A 65 -12.01 -54.09 17.02
CA LEU A 65 -12.60 -52.79 16.73
C LEU A 65 -12.57 -52.50 15.21
N PRO A 66 -13.67 -52.03 14.62
CA PRO A 66 -13.69 -51.61 13.23
C PRO A 66 -12.68 -50.46 13.04
N THR A 67 -11.78 -50.62 12.09
CA THR A 67 -10.81 -49.62 11.70
C THR A 67 -11.53 -48.28 11.40
N PRO A 68 -11.21 -47.17 12.06
CA PRO A 68 -11.82 -45.91 11.69
C PRO A 68 -11.42 -45.58 10.25
N THR A 69 -12.40 -45.51 9.38
CA THR A 69 -12.25 -45.04 8.01
C THR A 69 -11.62 -43.63 8.09
N PRO A 70 -10.50 -43.35 7.45
CA PRO A 70 -9.96 -41.99 7.43
C PRO A 70 -10.99 -41.08 6.77
N LEU A 71 -11.61 -40.23 7.55
CA LEU A 71 -12.34 -39.07 7.05
C LEU A 71 -11.29 -38.20 6.35
N LEU A 72 -11.14 -38.39 5.05
CA LEU A 72 -10.48 -37.43 4.19
C LEU A 72 -11.16 -36.11 4.47
N GLY A 73 -10.47 -35.24 5.20
CA GLY A 73 -10.95 -33.90 5.46
C GLY A 73 -11.35 -33.29 4.13
N ALA A 74 -12.57 -32.84 4.03
CA ALA A 74 -13.07 -32.16 2.85
C ALA A 74 -12.09 -31.03 2.54
N SER A 75 -11.35 -31.21 1.44
CA SER A 75 -10.64 -30.11 0.81
C SER A 75 -11.66 -28.97 0.70
N ARG A 76 -11.33 -27.80 1.28
CA ARG A 76 -12.16 -26.62 1.11
C ARG A 76 -12.05 -26.20 -0.36
N THR A 77 -12.83 -26.87 -1.20
CA THR A 77 -13.18 -26.36 -2.51
C THR A 77 -13.81 -25.00 -2.27
N PRO A 78 -13.38 -23.92 -2.92
CA PRO A 78 -14.07 -22.65 -2.82
C PRO A 78 -15.53 -22.93 -3.18
N SER A 79 -16.42 -22.77 -2.20
CA SER A 79 -17.86 -22.85 -2.42
C SER A 79 -18.22 -21.70 -3.35
N THR A 80 -18.23 -21.97 -4.64
CA THR A 80 -19.12 -21.26 -5.54
C THR A 80 -20.52 -21.62 -5.03
N VAL A 81 -21.12 -20.69 -4.32
CA VAL A 81 -22.54 -20.80 -3.98
C VAL A 81 -23.28 -20.66 -5.31
N PHE A 82 -23.44 -21.76 -6.02
CA PHE A 82 -24.44 -21.85 -7.06
C PHE A 82 -25.79 -21.76 -6.34
N VAL A 83 -26.40 -20.58 -6.38
CA VAL A 83 -27.82 -20.47 -6.09
C VAL A 83 -28.47 -21.29 -7.18
N THR A 84 -28.91 -22.49 -6.82
CA THR A 84 -29.64 -23.37 -7.74
C THR A 84 -30.85 -22.61 -8.20
N PRO A 85 -31.02 -22.28 -9.49
CA PRO A 85 -32.21 -21.60 -9.96
C PRO A 85 -33.41 -22.45 -9.60
N THR A 86 -34.39 -21.89 -8.89
CA THR A 86 -35.65 -22.54 -8.62
C THR A 86 -36.25 -22.94 -9.96
N ARG A 87 -36.30 -24.24 -10.24
CA ARG A 87 -36.70 -24.77 -11.54
C ARG A 87 -38.17 -24.44 -11.70
N SER A 88 -38.50 -23.42 -12.47
CA SER A 88 -39.87 -23.13 -12.86
C SER A 88 -40.42 -24.33 -13.58
N LEU A 89 -41.56 -24.84 -13.11
CA LEU A 89 -42.29 -25.96 -13.73
C LEU A 89 -42.88 -25.56 -15.09
N ASN A 90 -42.86 -24.28 -15.42
CA ASN A 90 -43.32 -23.77 -16.70
C ASN A 90 -42.17 -23.76 -17.74
N PRO A 91 -42.25 -24.57 -18.79
CA PRO A 91 -41.19 -24.65 -19.82
C PRO A 91 -40.98 -23.32 -20.60
N ASN A 92 -41.97 -22.42 -20.58
CA ASN A 92 -41.92 -21.11 -21.24
C ASN A 92 -41.53 -20.00 -20.26
N ALA A 93 -41.19 -20.31 -19.02
CA ALA A 93 -40.71 -19.29 -18.08
C ALA A 93 -39.34 -18.73 -18.50
N PRO A 94 -39.07 -17.41 -18.29
CA PRO A 94 -37.76 -16.82 -18.46
C PRO A 94 -36.69 -17.56 -17.68
N ARG A 95 -35.58 -17.87 -18.33
CA ARG A 95 -34.47 -18.58 -17.70
C ARG A 95 -33.13 -18.00 -18.17
N ILE A 96 -32.17 -18.00 -17.29
CA ILE A 96 -30.78 -17.63 -17.58
C ILE A 96 -30.04 -18.90 -17.99
N GLU A 97 -29.38 -18.89 -19.16
CA GLU A 97 -28.55 -20.00 -19.63
C GLU A 97 -27.16 -19.92 -19.09
N PHE A 98 -26.56 -18.72 -19.14
CA PHE A 98 -25.27 -18.43 -18.52
C PHE A 98 -25.16 -16.95 -18.15
N PHE A 99 -24.30 -16.68 -17.18
CA PHE A 99 -23.84 -15.36 -16.81
C PHE A 99 -22.40 -15.47 -16.35
N THR A 100 -21.47 -14.89 -17.11
CA THR A 100 -20.04 -15.05 -16.91
C THR A 100 -19.29 -13.75 -17.22
N SER A 101 -17.97 -13.74 -17.01
CA SER A 101 -17.10 -12.62 -17.35
C SER A 101 -15.81 -13.07 -18.02
N ASP A 102 -15.25 -12.18 -18.79
CA ASP A 102 -13.88 -12.31 -19.31
C ASP A 102 -13.12 -10.99 -19.05
N PRO A 103 -12.00 -11.04 -18.32
CA PRO A 103 -11.43 -12.20 -17.61
C PRO A 103 -12.27 -12.63 -16.39
N LEU A 104 -12.07 -13.86 -15.90
CA LEU A 104 -12.73 -14.37 -14.68
C LEU A 104 -12.23 -13.71 -13.37
N ARG A 105 -11.11 -13.02 -13.45
CA ARG A 105 -10.52 -12.19 -12.39
C ARG A 105 -10.01 -10.93 -13.07
N VAL A 106 -10.15 -9.80 -12.41
CA VAL A 106 -9.74 -8.52 -12.99
C VAL A 106 -8.81 -7.77 -12.06
N GLU A 107 -7.81 -7.12 -12.66
CA GLU A 107 -6.94 -6.19 -11.93
C GLU A 107 -7.71 -4.87 -11.68
N PRO A 108 -7.64 -4.28 -10.47
CA PRO A 108 -8.19 -2.96 -10.22
C PRO A 108 -7.73 -1.92 -11.23
N GLY A 109 -8.67 -1.15 -11.78
CA GLY A 109 -8.42 -0.17 -12.84
C GLY A 109 -8.47 -0.73 -14.26
N LYS A 110 -8.68 -2.02 -14.44
CA LYS A 110 -8.89 -2.64 -15.77
C LYS A 110 -10.37 -2.87 -16.05
N THR A 111 -10.67 -3.16 -17.30
CA THR A 111 -12.03 -3.46 -17.75
C THR A 111 -12.27 -4.97 -17.71
N VAL A 112 -13.43 -5.37 -17.23
CA VAL A 112 -13.97 -6.74 -17.35
C VAL A 112 -15.22 -6.70 -18.21
N THR A 113 -15.42 -7.68 -19.08
CA THR A 113 -16.61 -7.78 -19.91
C THR A 113 -17.53 -8.87 -19.34
N LEU A 114 -18.77 -8.51 -19.06
CA LEU A 114 -19.82 -9.45 -18.68
C LEU A 114 -20.43 -10.04 -19.96
N PHE A 115 -20.76 -11.33 -19.93
CA PHE A 115 -21.43 -12.04 -21.01
C PHE A 115 -22.63 -12.82 -20.42
N TRP A 116 -23.75 -12.80 -21.11
CA TRP A 116 -24.96 -13.50 -20.68
C TRP A 116 -25.80 -13.97 -21.84
N SER A 117 -26.64 -14.98 -21.55
CA SER A 117 -27.71 -15.44 -22.42
C SER A 117 -28.91 -15.86 -21.56
N ALA A 118 -30.09 -15.46 -22.02
CA ALA A 118 -31.36 -15.84 -21.42
C ALA A 118 -32.38 -16.25 -22.48
N ARG A 119 -33.31 -17.13 -22.11
CA ARG A 119 -34.37 -17.63 -22.97
C ARG A 119 -35.74 -17.27 -22.44
N ASN A 120 -36.70 -17.27 -23.34
CA ASN A 120 -38.10 -16.95 -23.06
C ASN A 120 -38.30 -15.54 -22.48
N THR A 121 -37.43 -14.64 -22.88
CA THR A 121 -37.48 -13.21 -22.54
C THR A 121 -36.77 -12.41 -23.63
N ASN A 122 -37.15 -11.14 -23.81
CA ASN A 122 -36.51 -10.21 -24.75
C ASN A 122 -35.64 -9.18 -23.98
N GLN A 123 -35.76 -9.11 -22.68
CA GLN A 123 -35.08 -8.14 -21.84
C GLN A 123 -34.53 -8.79 -20.58
N ALA A 124 -33.42 -8.24 -20.11
CA ALA A 124 -32.80 -8.59 -18.84
C ALA A 124 -32.33 -7.32 -18.13
N VAL A 125 -32.05 -7.45 -16.84
CA VAL A 125 -31.50 -6.34 -16.05
C VAL A 125 -30.27 -6.88 -15.31
N ILE A 126 -29.17 -6.15 -15.40
CA ILE A 126 -27.96 -6.43 -14.60
C ILE A 126 -27.90 -5.39 -13.49
N TYR A 127 -27.76 -5.86 -12.27
CA TYR A 127 -27.52 -5.03 -11.09
C TYR A 127 -26.08 -5.21 -10.63
N ARG A 128 -25.39 -4.09 -10.34
CA ARG A 128 -24.16 -4.14 -9.57
C ARG A 128 -24.50 -4.03 -8.09
N LEU A 129 -23.87 -4.86 -7.26
CA LEU A 129 -24.06 -4.86 -5.81
C LEU A 129 -22.86 -4.25 -5.10
N ASP A 130 -23.12 -3.60 -3.94
CA ASP A 130 -22.08 -3.24 -2.99
C ASP A 130 -21.70 -4.42 -2.08
N GLU A 131 -20.76 -4.21 -1.16
CA GLU A 131 -20.33 -5.23 -0.19
C GLU A 131 -21.47 -5.73 0.72
N GLN A 132 -22.49 -4.90 0.94
CA GLN A 132 -23.68 -5.23 1.73
C GLN A 132 -24.78 -5.90 0.89
N GLY A 133 -24.53 -6.13 -0.40
CA GLY A 133 -25.51 -6.77 -1.30
C GLY A 133 -26.60 -5.82 -1.81
N ARG A 134 -26.46 -4.50 -1.60
CA ARG A 134 -27.42 -3.51 -2.09
C ARG A 134 -27.13 -3.18 -3.56
N ARG A 135 -28.18 -2.99 -4.34
CA ARG A 135 -28.09 -2.61 -5.76
C ARG A 135 -27.64 -1.15 -5.90
N THR A 136 -26.49 -0.91 -6.53
CA THR A 136 -25.90 0.42 -6.70
C THR A 136 -25.99 0.95 -8.11
N GLU A 137 -25.90 0.07 -9.11
CA GLU A 137 -25.99 0.42 -10.53
C GLU A 137 -26.96 -0.55 -11.22
N VAL A 138 -27.68 -0.05 -12.24
CA VAL A 138 -28.69 -0.80 -12.98
C VAL A 138 -28.43 -0.67 -14.47
N PHE A 139 -28.33 -1.80 -15.15
CA PHE A 139 -28.14 -1.86 -16.61
C PHE A 139 -29.32 -2.60 -17.22
N ASN A 140 -30.14 -1.90 -18.01
CA ASN A 140 -31.18 -2.54 -18.80
C ASN A 140 -30.57 -3.06 -20.09
N VAL A 141 -30.68 -4.35 -20.34
CA VAL A 141 -29.98 -5.04 -21.42
C VAL A 141 -30.91 -5.97 -22.18
N SER A 142 -30.51 -6.42 -23.37
CA SER A 142 -31.21 -7.47 -24.13
C SER A 142 -31.05 -8.82 -23.44
N ALA A 143 -31.83 -9.82 -23.87
CA ALA A 143 -31.74 -11.18 -23.35
C ALA A 143 -30.35 -11.82 -23.52
N ASP A 144 -29.67 -11.48 -24.60
CA ASP A 144 -28.32 -11.94 -24.92
C ASP A 144 -27.40 -10.74 -25.13
N GLY A 145 -26.14 -10.83 -24.70
CA GLY A 145 -25.19 -9.75 -24.97
C GLY A 145 -23.92 -9.79 -24.19
N SER A 146 -23.21 -8.67 -24.29
CA SER A 146 -22.00 -8.39 -23.51
C SER A 146 -21.99 -6.93 -23.04
N LEU A 147 -21.35 -6.68 -21.88
CA LEU A 147 -21.26 -5.36 -21.27
C LEU A 147 -19.87 -5.15 -20.69
N PRO A 148 -19.05 -4.22 -21.20
CA PRO A 148 -17.78 -3.87 -20.61
C PRO A 148 -18.00 -3.02 -19.35
N ILE A 149 -17.36 -3.40 -18.25
CA ILE A 149 -17.37 -2.70 -16.96
C ILE A 149 -15.95 -2.25 -16.63
N ALA A 150 -15.74 -0.96 -16.53
CA ALA A 150 -14.48 -0.39 -16.05
C ALA A 150 -14.43 -0.45 -14.52
N THR A 151 -13.31 -0.96 -13.97
CA THR A 151 -13.08 -0.96 -12.53
C THR A 151 -12.27 0.27 -12.12
N ARG A 152 -12.35 0.65 -10.84
CA ARG A 152 -11.52 1.72 -10.28
C ARG A 152 -10.24 1.14 -9.70
N GLN A 153 -9.14 1.88 -9.77
CA GLN A 153 -7.87 1.45 -9.19
C GLN A 153 -7.93 1.25 -7.67
N SER A 154 -8.84 1.94 -6.99
CA SER A 154 -9.06 1.81 -5.54
C SER A 154 -9.99 0.68 -5.14
N GLU A 155 -10.65 0.01 -6.08
CA GLU A 155 -11.56 -1.10 -5.77
C GLU A 155 -10.77 -2.33 -5.31
N ARG A 156 -11.27 -3.02 -4.30
CA ARG A 156 -10.66 -4.21 -3.71
C ARG A 156 -11.73 -5.27 -3.43
N GLY A 157 -11.29 -6.50 -3.16
CA GLY A 157 -12.18 -7.59 -2.85
C GLY A 157 -12.77 -8.21 -4.10
N GLU A 158 -14.03 -7.98 -4.36
CA GLU A 158 -14.76 -8.59 -5.47
C GLU A 158 -15.82 -7.66 -6.06
N LEU A 159 -16.10 -7.83 -7.34
CA LEU A 159 -17.25 -7.23 -7.99
C LEU A 159 -18.40 -8.22 -7.96
N ARG A 160 -19.57 -7.74 -7.63
CA ARG A 160 -20.79 -8.57 -7.57
C ARG A 160 -21.84 -8.04 -8.53
N PHE A 161 -22.31 -8.90 -9.42
CA PHE A 161 -23.37 -8.58 -10.38
C PHE A 161 -24.47 -9.61 -10.27
N VAL A 162 -25.72 -9.16 -10.42
CA VAL A 162 -26.89 -10.02 -10.53
C VAL A 162 -27.55 -9.78 -11.86
N LEU A 163 -27.67 -10.84 -12.67
CA LEU A 163 -28.50 -10.84 -13.86
C LEU A 163 -29.89 -11.31 -13.45
N ALA A 164 -30.90 -10.53 -13.81
CA ALA A 164 -32.30 -10.81 -13.52
C ALA A 164 -33.15 -10.82 -14.80
N VAL A 165 -34.01 -11.79 -14.92
CA VAL A 165 -34.94 -11.92 -16.06
C VAL A 165 -36.35 -12.25 -15.58
N GLY A 166 -37.37 -11.82 -16.32
CA GLY A 166 -38.77 -12.04 -16.01
C GLY A 166 -39.32 -11.06 -14.96
N ALA A 167 -40.55 -11.33 -14.51
CA ALA A 167 -41.27 -10.56 -13.52
C ALA A 167 -42.20 -11.43 -12.71
N ASN A 168 -42.58 -11.01 -11.50
CA ASN A 168 -43.50 -11.68 -10.61
C ASN A 168 -43.10 -13.17 -10.36
N GLU A 169 -44.02 -14.09 -10.53
CA GLU A 169 -43.84 -15.53 -10.28
C GLU A 169 -42.87 -16.20 -11.29
N ALA A 170 -42.62 -15.58 -12.43
CA ALA A 170 -41.68 -16.04 -13.46
C ALA A 170 -40.34 -15.28 -13.41
N TYR A 171 -39.85 -14.97 -12.25
CA TYR A 171 -38.59 -14.28 -12.00
C TYR A 171 -37.43 -15.26 -11.81
N SER A 172 -36.29 -14.98 -12.46
CA SER A 172 -35.06 -15.74 -12.25
C SER A 172 -33.88 -14.78 -12.13
N GLU A 173 -32.96 -15.05 -11.22
CA GLU A 173 -31.72 -14.28 -11.08
C GLU A 173 -30.51 -15.18 -10.85
N THR A 174 -29.34 -14.69 -11.27
CA THR A 174 -28.06 -15.37 -11.12
C THR A 174 -27.02 -14.36 -10.66
N LEU A 175 -26.29 -14.69 -9.59
CA LEU A 175 -25.17 -13.91 -9.06
C LEU A 175 -23.87 -14.30 -9.78
N LEU A 176 -23.13 -13.30 -10.21
CA LEU A 176 -21.75 -13.42 -10.70
C LEU A 176 -20.82 -12.65 -9.77
N VAL A 177 -19.78 -13.34 -9.29
CA VAL A 177 -18.73 -12.75 -8.44
C VAL A 177 -17.42 -12.79 -9.19
N ILE A 178 -16.76 -11.64 -9.33
CA ILE A 178 -15.51 -11.47 -10.06
C ILE A 178 -14.47 -10.95 -9.07
N PRO A 179 -13.46 -11.76 -8.69
CA PRO A 179 -12.40 -11.32 -7.79
C PRO A 179 -11.56 -10.19 -8.39
N LEU A 180 -11.30 -9.16 -7.59
CA LEU A 180 -10.32 -8.12 -7.87
C LEU A 180 -8.97 -8.57 -7.30
N GLN A 181 -8.00 -8.78 -8.17
CA GLN A 181 -6.70 -9.32 -7.76
C GLN A 181 -5.58 -8.47 -8.33
N CYS A 182 -4.71 -7.96 -7.44
CA CYS A 182 -3.48 -7.32 -7.86
C CYS A 182 -2.52 -8.36 -8.46
N PRO A 183 -1.83 -8.04 -9.57
CA PRO A 183 -0.88 -8.96 -10.21
C PRO A 183 0.34 -9.23 -9.32
N THR A 184 0.67 -8.29 -8.44
CA THR A 184 1.79 -8.37 -7.50
C THR A 184 1.36 -7.94 -6.12
N THR A 185 2.07 -8.45 -5.10
CA THR A 185 1.86 -8.09 -3.69
C THR A 185 2.91 -7.07 -3.25
N TRP A 186 2.57 -6.27 -2.24
CA TRP A 186 3.52 -5.43 -1.56
C TRP A 186 4.42 -6.25 -0.64
N PHE A 187 5.70 -5.83 -0.48
CA PHE A 187 6.64 -6.52 0.41
C PHE A 187 6.39 -6.21 1.91
N PHE A 188 5.41 -5.38 2.22
CA PHE A 188 5.10 -4.94 3.58
C PHE A 188 3.59 -4.92 3.86
N SER A 189 3.24 -4.82 5.14
CA SER A 189 1.87 -4.66 5.65
C SER A 189 1.86 -3.55 6.72
N PRO A 190 0.81 -2.71 6.80
CA PRO A 190 -0.37 -2.70 5.93
C PRO A 190 -0.04 -2.23 4.51
N ALA A 191 -0.60 -2.92 3.54
CA ALA A 191 -0.40 -2.61 2.13
C ALA A 191 -1.16 -1.33 1.72
N PRO A 192 -0.61 -0.53 0.78
CA PRO A 192 -1.35 0.56 0.15
C PRO A 192 -2.64 0.09 -0.55
N SER A 193 -3.58 1.00 -0.73
CA SER A 193 -4.83 0.71 -1.44
C SER A 193 -4.63 0.44 -2.92
N ASP A 194 -3.57 0.93 -3.55
CA ASP A 194 -3.25 0.65 -4.95
C ASP A 194 -2.45 -0.66 -5.07
N CYS A 195 -2.59 -1.35 -6.21
CA CYS A 195 -1.70 -2.47 -6.51
C CYS A 195 -0.27 -1.98 -6.75
N ALA A 196 0.70 -2.79 -6.39
CA ALA A 196 2.09 -2.49 -6.73
C ALA A 196 2.29 -2.59 -8.25
N THR A 197 3.19 -1.76 -8.80
CA THR A 197 3.48 -1.75 -10.25
C THR A 197 4.26 -3.00 -10.67
N THR A 198 5.17 -3.43 -9.82
CA THR A 198 6.06 -4.58 -10.06
C THR A 198 6.14 -5.45 -8.82
N ALA A 199 6.66 -6.66 -8.98
CA ALA A 199 7.10 -7.45 -7.84
C ALA A 199 8.16 -6.66 -7.03
N PRO A 200 8.31 -6.94 -5.72
CA PRO A 200 9.38 -6.37 -4.92
C PRO A 200 10.74 -6.66 -5.54
N ILE A 201 11.57 -5.64 -5.67
CA ILE A 201 12.95 -5.78 -6.13
C ILE A 201 13.82 -5.96 -4.88
N GLU A 202 14.35 -7.15 -4.69
CA GLU A 202 15.35 -7.42 -3.65
C GLU A 202 16.70 -6.85 -4.09
N THR A 203 17.33 -6.05 -3.24
CA THR A 203 18.57 -5.34 -3.57
C THR A 203 19.38 -5.01 -2.33
N THR A 204 20.67 -4.76 -2.52
CA THR A 204 21.51 -4.17 -1.48
C THR A 204 21.14 -2.70 -1.29
N LEU A 205 20.93 -2.32 -0.05
CA LEU A 205 20.63 -0.96 0.39
C LEU A 205 21.74 -0.46 1.30
N ILE A 206 22.09 0.82 1.15
CA ILE A 206 22.99 1.52 2.07
C ILE A 206 22.21 2.69 2.65
N ASP A 207 22.05 2.73 3.95
CA ASP A 207 21.18 3.65 4.64
C ASP A 207 21.96 4.40 5.73
N GLN A 208 21.89 5.73 5.73
CA GLN A 208 22.53 6.57 6.72
C GLN A 208 21.60 7.68 7.20
N THR A 209 21.57 7.88 8.52
CA THR A 209 20.84 8.97 9.17
C THR A 209 21.71 10.20 9.32
N PHE A 210 21.08 11.38 9.16
CA PHE A 210 21.66 12.69 9.26
C PHE A 210 20.87 13.57 10.24
N GLU A 211 21.42 14.71 10.64
CA GLU A 211 20.75 15.66 11.56
C GLU A 211 19.35 16.05 11.10
N ARG A 212 19.15 16.22 9.79
CA ARG A 212 17.90 16.69 9.20
C ARG A 212 17.44 15.80 8.06
N GLY A 213 17.56 14.49 8.24
CA GLY A 213 17.07 13.56 7.24
C GLY A 213 17.82 12.25 7.14
N ARG A 214 17.81 11.67 5.95
CA ARG A 214 18.32 10.33 5.68
C ARG A 214 18.75 10.21 4.22
N MET A 215 19.75 9.40 3.93
CA MET A 215 20.12 9.00 2.56
C MET A 215 20.04 7.49 2.43
N ILE A 216 19.47 7.02 1.32
CA ILE A 216 19.37 5.59 1.01
C ILE A 216 19.84 5.35 -0.43
N TYR A 217 20.90 4.58 -0.59
CA TYR A 217 21.32 4.09 -1.89
C TYR A 217 20.66 2.75 -2.20
N VAL A 218 20.06 2.64 -3.38
CA VAL A 218 19.42 1.45 -3.91
C VAL A 218 20.29 0.91 -5.04
N GLN A 219 21.03 -0.17 -4.79
CA GLN A 219 22.06 -0.67 -5.68
C GLN A 219 21.51 -1.07 -7.05
N GLU A 220 20.45 -1.87 -7.09
CA GLU A 220 19.85 -2.38 -8.35
C GLU A 220 19.36 -1.24 -9.27
N ARG A 221 19.01 -0.10 -8.69
CA ARG A 221 18.58 1.08 -9.43
C ARG A 221 19.71 2.08 -9.70
N ASN A 222 20.85 1.90 -9.05
CA ASN A 222 21.97 2.83 -9.02
C ASN A 222 21.55 4.28 -8.65
N VAL A 223 20.61 4.41 -7.69
CA VAL A 223 20.00 5.69 -7.30
C VAL A 223 20.14 5.90 -5.80
N ILE A 224 20.44 7.15 -5.41
CA ILE A 224 20.46 7.60 -4.02
C ILE A 224 19.20 8.45 -3.78
N TYR A 225 18.38 8.06 -2.82
CA TYR A 225 17.23 8.83 -2.34
C TYR A 225 17.67 9.64 -1.12
N VAL A 226 17.43 10.95 -1.19
CA VAL A 226 17.76 11.91 -0.13
C VAL A 226 16.45 12.43 0.45
N LEU A 227 16.22 12.16 1.72
CA LEU A 227 14.97 12.46 2.44
C LEU A 227 15.27 13.55 3.46
N PHE A 228 14.59 14.68 3.38
CA PHE A 228 14.84 15.85 4.21
C PHE A 228 13.77 16.02 5.31
N ASN A 229 14.20 16.40 6.49
CA ASN A 229 13.37 16.74 7.66
C ASN A 229 13.54 18.22 8.07
N ASP A 230 13.91 19.08 7.13
CA ASP A 230 14.14 20.50 7.36
C ASP A 230 12.91 21.39 7.12
N GLY A 231 11.77 20.78 6.80
CA GLY A 231 10.51 21.47 6.51
C GLY A 231 10.47 22.20 5.16
N GLN A 232 11.49 22.07 4.32
CA GLN A 232 11.54 22.70 3.00
C GLN A 232 11.04 21.76 1.90
N SER A 233 10.54 22.34 0.82
CA SER A 233 10.17 21.59 -0.39
C SER A 233 11.30 21.64 -1.43
N PRO A 234 11.54 20.53 -2.16
CA PRO A 234 10.93 19.23 -2.01
C PRO A 234 11.40 18.49 -0.74
N ALA A 235 10.54 17.64 -0.14
CA ALA A 235 10.89 16.88 1.04
C ALA A 235 11.83 15.71 0.76
N TRP A 236 11.95 15.30 -0.50
CA TRP A 236 12.94 14.32 -0.95
C TRP A 236 13.34 14.52 -2.40
N LEU A 237 14.53 14.03 -2.72
CA LEU A 237 15.12 14.05 -4.06
C LEU A 237 15.75 12.69 -4.38
N SER A 238 15.90 12.38 -5.65
CA SER A 238 16.65 11.22 -6.13
C SER A 238 17.81 11.66 -7.01
N PHE A 239 18.94 11.00 -6.86
CA PHE A 239 20.16 11.27 -7.62
C PHE A 239 20.71 9.96 -8.18
N GLU A 240 21.14 9.97 -9.42
CA GLU A 240 21.92 8.89 -9.98
C GLU A 240 23.27 8.80 -9.23
N ASN A 241 23.66 7.59 -8.82
CA ASN A 241 24.95 7.40 -8.22
C ASN A 241 26.07 7.57 -9.27
N ARG A 242 26.99 8.48 -9.00
CA ARG A 242 28.17 8.80 -9.84
C ARG A 242 29.50 8.50 -9.15
N TYR A 243 29.45 7.87 -7.99
CA TYR A 243 30.66 7.45 -7.30
C TYR A 243 31.40 6.37 -8.10
N ASN A 244 32.70 6.58 -8.30
CA ASN A 244 33.57 5.61 -8.90
C ASN A 244 34.79 5.42 -7.98
N PRO A 245 34.99 4.24 -7.37
CA PRO A 245 36.07 4.01 -6.41
C PRO A 245 37.48 4.10 -7.01
N GLN A 246 37.61 4.09 -8.34
CA GLN A 246 38.90 4.18 -9.00
C GLN A 246 39.42 5.66 -9.12
N ILE A 247 38.49 6.63 -9.07
CA ILE A 247 38.84 8.05 -9.30
C ILE A 247 38.35 8.99 -8.18
N HIS A 248 37.41 8.52 -7.34
CA HIS A 248 36.89 9.34 -6.26
C HIS A 248 37.32 8.79 -4.90
N ALA A 249 37.77 9.68 -4.01
CA ALA A 249 38.09 9.30 -2.63
C ALA A 249 36.86 8.72 -1.90
N GLU A 250 37.07 7.66 -1.16
CA GLU A 250 36.03 7.01 -0.37
C GLU A 250 35.45 7.95 0.69
N ARG A 251 36.34 8.73 1.34
CA ARG A 251 36.03 9.73 2.36
C ARG A 251 36.84 11.01 2.14
N ASP A 252 36.45 12.09 2.80
CA ASP A 252 37.24 13.30 2.82
C ASP A 252 38.44 13.11 3.76
N PRO A 253 39.67 13.14 3.26
CA PRO A 253 40.87 12.96 4.08
C PRO A 253 41.10 14.12 5.07
N ASN A 254 40.49 15.28 4.83
CA ASN A 254 40.63 16.48 5.64
C ASN A 254 39.52 16.65 6.66
N ALA A 255 38.57 15.72 6.72
CA ALA A 255 37.48 15.78 7.71
C ALA A 255 38.01 15.60 9.13
N PRO A 256 37.45 16.31 10.14
CA PRO A 256 37.82 16.12 11.54
C PRO A 256 37.63 14.67 11.97
N PRO A 257 38.50 14.12 12.85
CA PRO A 257 38.48 12.70 13.24
C PRO A 257 37.19 12.28 13.94
N ASP A 258 36.55 13.19 14.66
CA ASP A 258 35.30 12.91 15.39
C ASP A 258 34.03 13.09 14.53
N PHE A 259 34.20 13.38 13.25
CA PHE A 259 33.11 13.63 12.33
C PHE A 259 32.65 12.32 11.67
N ILE A 260 31.39 11.95 11.88
CA ILE A 260 30.76 10.85 11.18
C ILE A 260 30.41 11.31 9.78
N GLN A 261 31.36 11.13 8.86
CA GLN A 261 31.14 11.51 7.47
C GLN A 261 30.53 10.36 6.67
N PRO A 262 29.63 10.66 5.73
CA PRO A 262 29.20 9.68 4.76
C PRO A 262 30.36 9.27 3.87
N ILE A 263 30.39 8.00 3.48
CA ILE A 263 31.46 7.41 2.66
C ILE A 263 30.92 6.92 1.32
N ARG A 264 31.83 6.63 0.37
CA ARG A 264 31.54 6.04 -0.93
C ARG A 264 30.42 6.76 -1.67
N GLU A 265 29.35 6.05 -2.09
CA GLU A 265 28.22 6.58 -2.86
C GLU A 265 27.54 7.76 -2.16
N LEU A 266 27.20 7.59 -0.88
CA LEU A 266 26.56 8.62 -0.07
C LEU A 266 27.50 9.80 0.16
N GLY A 267 28.76 9.50 0.47
CA GLY A 267 29.80 10.49 0.72
C GLY A 267 30.13 11.34 -0.51
N TYR A 268 30.20 10.72 -1.66
CA TYR A 268 30.42 11.44 -2.91
C TYR A 268 29.30 12.44 -3.19
N LEU A 269 28.04 11.99 -3.14
CA LEU A 269 26.88 12.88 -3.32
C LEU A 269 26.86 14.01 -2.30
N TRP A 270 27.07 13.72 -1.03
CA TRP A 270 27.05 14.71 0.06
C TRP A 270 28.14 15.77 -0.12
N ARG A 271 29.36 15.39 -0.52
CA ARG A 271 30.47 16.34 -0.74
C ARG A 271 30.31 17.20 -1.99
N THR A 272 29.73 16.62 -3.04
CA THR A 272 29.64 17.29 -4.36
C THR A 272 28.35 18.06 -4.59
N THR A 273 27.38 17.96 -3.68
CA THR A 273 26.07 18.60 -3.83
C THR A 273 25.74 19.46 -2.62
N ASP A 274 26.03 20.76 -2.72
CA ASP A 274 25.86 21.73 -1.62
C ASP A 274 24.43 21.71 -1.01
N THR A 275 23.40 21.60 -1.84
CA THR A 275 22.01 21.52 -1.39
C THR A 275 21.78 20.31 -0.48
N VAL A 276 22.34 19.15 -0.85
CA VAL A 276 22.21 17.92 -0.05
C VAL A 276 22.93 18.10 1.28
N ARG A 277 24.19 18.56 1.25
CA ARG A 277 24.99 18.79 2.44
C ARG A 277 24.35 19.79 3.41
N THR A 278 23.92 20.94 2.87
CA THR A 278 23.35 22.02 3.68
C THR A 278 22.01 21.63 4.30
N ARG A 279 21.15 20.93 3.56
CA ARG A 279 19.83 20.54 4.04
C ARG A 279 19.86 19.36 5.01
N LEU A 280 20.71 18.35 4.77
CA LEU A 280 20.85 17.18 5.65
C LEU A 280 21.64 17.48 6.93
N GLY A 281 22.68 18.30 6.84
CA GLY A 281 23.65 18.48 7.92
C GLY A 281 24.64 17.33 8.00
N LEU A 282 25.09 17.02 9.22
CA LEU A 282 26.10 16.01 9.51
C LEU A 282 25.49 14.61 9.67
N GLY A 283 26.29 13.58 9.44
CA GLY A 283 25.90 12.20 9.74
C GLY A 283 25.78 11.97 11.24
N LEU A 284 24.76 11.26 11.68
CA LEU A 284 24.52 10.90 13.09
C LEU A 284 25.05 9.52 13.44
N ALA A 285 25.13 8.63 12.46
CA ALA A 285 25.65 7.28 12.59
C ALA A 285 26.33 6.84 11.30
N ASP A 286 27.15 5.80 11.37
CA ASP A 286 27.72 5.17 10.18
C ASP A 286 26.62 4.59 9.29
N ALA A 287 26.91 4.52 7.99
CA ALA A 287 26.01 3.90 7.03
C ALA A 287 25.89 2.40 7.28
N ILE A 288 24.66 1.90 7.22
CA ILE A 288 24.35 0.48 7.38
C ILE A 288 24.07 -0.11 5.99
N THR A 289 24.78 -1.19 5.66
CA THR A 289 24.54 -1.96 4.43
C THR A 289 23.73 -3.21 4.76
N PHE A 290 22.63 -3.44 4.05
CA PHE A 290 21.75 -4.59 4.27
C PHE A 290 21.03 -4.96 2.97
N VAL A 291 20.41 -6.16 2.94
CA VAL A 291 19.52 -6.58 1.87
C VAL A 291 18.08 -6.20 2.23
N GLY A 292 17.39 -5.57 1.32
CA GLY A 292 16.03 -5.14 1.51
C GLY A 292 15.28 -5.02 0.18
N PHE A 293 14.13 -4.37 0.21
CA PHE A 293 13.22 -4.32 -0.93
C PHE A 293 12.97 -2.88 -1.38
N PHE A 294 12.75 -2.77 -2.69
CA PHE A 294 12.30 -1.56 -3.37
C PHE A 294 11.05 -1.87 -4.19
N GLN A 295 10.03 -1.01 -4.11
CA GLN A 295 8.81 -1.18 -4.88
C GLN A 295 8.15 0.18 -5.14
N THR A 296 7.29 0.27 -6.17
CA THR A 296 6.62 1.53 -6.53
C THR A 296 5.12 1.32 -6.72
N SER A 297 4.34 2.39 -6.46
CA SER A 297 2.93 2.45 -6.82
C SER A 297 2.74 2.69 -8.33
N PRO A 298 1.53 2.51 -8.87
CA PRO A 298 1.22 2.96 -10.22
C PRO A 298 1.49 4.46 -10.38
N ALA A 299 2.02 4.82 -11.55
CA ALA A 299 2.26 6.22 -11.87
C ALA A 299 0.94 6.97 -12.08
N ARG A 300 0.83 8.12 -11.42
CA ARG A 300 -0.25 9.10 -11.64
C ARG A 300 0.39 10.40 -12.09
N ASN A 301 0.03 10.91 -13.26
CA ASN A 301 0.66 12.11 -13.85
C ASN A 301 2.19 11.98 -13.93
N GLN A 302 2.68 10.80 -14.34
CA GLN A 302 4.12 10.46 -14.43
C GLN A 302 4.86 10.42 -13.07
N GLN A 303 4.15 10.50 -11.97
CA GLN A 303 4.70 10.44 -10.60
C GLN A 303 4.19 9.21 -9.89
N GLN A 304 5.01 8.60 -9.06
CA GLN A 304 4.70 7.39 -8.29
C GLN A 304 5.29 7.47 -6.90
N ASN A 305 4.60 6.86 -5.93
CA ASN A 305 5.15 6.67 -4.62
C ASN A 305 6.22 5.59 -4.66
N ILE A 306 7.25 5.77 -3.86
CA ILE A 306 8.38 4.85 -3.75
C ILE A 306 8.38 4.28 -2.34
N TYR A 307 8.57 2.97 -2.23
CA TYR A 307 8.65 2.24 -0.97
C TYR A 307 9.97 1.52 -0.89
N ILE A 308 10.73 1.77 0.19
CA ILE A 308 12.09 1.27 0.38
C ILE A 308 12.20 0.70 1.80
N SER A 309 12.81 -0.47 1.96
CA SER A 309 13.18 -0.98 3.29
C SER A 309 14.18 -0.04 3.96
N GLY A 310 13.97 0.28 5.23
CA GLY A 310 14.94 0.97 6.07
C GLY A 310 15.78 -0.01 6.89
N ALA A 311 16.96 0.40 7.31
CA ALA A 311 17.84 -0.39 8.16
C ALA A 311 17.24 -0.70 9.54
N ASP A 312 16.24 0.07 9.96
CA ASP A 312 15.46 -0.11 11.17
C ASP A 312 14.31 -1.13 11.06
N GLY A 313 14.23 -1.84 9.94
CA GLY A 313 13.17 -2.81 9.64
C GLY A 313 11.83 -2.20 9.24
N LYS A 314 11.75 -0.87 9.17
CA LYS A 314 10.55 -0.15 8.75
C LYS A 314 10.57 0.13 7.25
N VAL A 315 9.44 0.56 6.71
CA VAL A 315 9.32 0.93 5.31
C VAL A 315 9.25 2.44 5.16
N ILE A 316 10.06 2.98 4.28
CA ILE A 316 10.06 4.39 3.94
C ILE A 316 9.18 4.57 2.70
N ASN A 317 8.20 5.44 2.81
CA ASN A 317 7.36 5.88 1.70
C ASN A 317 7.78 7.29 1.28
N ALA A 318 8.37 7.43 0.11
CA ALA A 318 8.62 8.71 -0.53
C ALA A 318 7.44 9.03 -1.47
N VAL A 319 6.67 10.06 -1.10
CA VAL A 319 5.42 10.43 -1.80
C VAL A 319 5.74 11.08 -3.14
N ALA A 320 4.95 10.72 -4.14
CA ALA A 320 5.04 11.24 -5.49
C ALA A 320 5.24 12.77 -5.55
N GLY A 321 6.11 13.23 -6.45
CA GLY A 321 6.39 14.65 -6.64
C GLY A 321 7.25 15.30 -5.57
N GLY A 322 7.87 14.56 -4.67
CA GLY A 322 8.77 15.10 -3.66
C GLY A 322 8.06 15.86 -2.52
N SER A 323 6.74 15.72 -2.38
CA SER A 323 5.94 16.53 -1.47
C SER A 323 6.14 16.17 0.01
N ALA A 324 6.37 14.88 0.30
CA ALA A 324 6.55 14.35 1.65
C ALA A 324 7.26 13.00 1.62
N TRP A 325 7.67 12.53 2.79
CA TRP A 325 8.04 11.15 3.02
C TRP A 325 7.62 10.73 4.43
N PHE A 326 7.37 9.44 4.61
CA PHE A 326 6.91 8.87 5.87
C PHE A 326 7.62 7.57 6.16
N VAL A 327 7.68 7.22 7.43
CA VAL A 327 8.09 5.89 7.89
C VAL A 327 6.82 5.11 8.24
N ILE A 328 6.60 4.00 7.55
CA ILE A 328 5.53 3.05 7.84
C ILE A 328 6.11 2.06 8.85
N GLY A 329 5.63 2.11 10.08
CA GLY A 329 6.00 1.18 11.16
C GLY A 329 4.97 0.07 11.32
N PHE A 330 5.43 -1.07 11.80
CA PHE A 330 4.59 -2.19 12.24
C PHE A 330 4.40 -2.08 13.75
#